data_96e606b4c213ae00e98bb5b7b504a517
#
_entry.id   96e606b4c213ae00e98bb5b7b504a517
#
_cell.length_a   1.000
_cell.length_b   1.000
_cell.length_c   1.000
_cell.angle_alpha   90.00
_cell.angle_beta   90.00
_cell.angle_gamma   90.00
#
_symmetry.space_group_name_H-M   'P 1'
#
loop_
_entity.id
_entity.type
_entity.pdbx_description
1 polymer ?
#
loop_
_entity_poly.entity_id
_entity_poly.type
_entity_poly.pdbx_seq_one_letter_code
_entity_poly.pdbx_strand_id
1 'polypeptide(L)'
;MSPAKKRARSYDSAKIRKAVLAQFGQVRDAVLTLTPEQLSAPTRLGDWTVRELAAHFTMAVGAVARGLEMPEPAQHELPLLDWPSGTATESGAIADGTRELAASAQPSELFARTTARIEEVLGEAPDTRLIPTRFGAMTLADFLVTRTVELVVHTDDLNDALPGLDVPYDRQALAACTRLLADALAVKAPGASTEVRIPPFAVVQCVEGPRHTRGTPPNVVETDPLTWIRLATGRVGWRAALDDAKVSASGERADLSKLLPIMG
;
A
#
# COMPACT_ATOMS: atom_id res chain seq x y z
N MET A 1 -8.34 -19.83 -28.08
CA MET A 1 -9.08 -19.88 -26.79
C MET A 1 -8.63 -18.68 -25.97
N SER A 2 -9.51 -17.74 -25.66
CA SER A 2 -9.19 -16.62 -24.76
C SER A 2 -8.77 -17.20 -23.40
N PRO A 3 -7.70 -16.68 -22.78
CA PRO A 3 -7.33 -17.10 -21.43
C PRO A 3 -8.49 -16.82 -20.48
N ALA A 4 -8.86 -17.82 -19.67
CA ALA A 4 -9.87 -17.62 -18.63
C ALA A 4 -9.44 -16.42 -17.77
N LYS A 5 -10.29 -15.38 -17.67
CA LYS A 5 -10.06 -14.24 -16.78
C LYS A 5 -9.84 -14.79 -15.38
N LYS A 6 -8.60 -14.64 -14.87
CA LYS A 6 -8.27 -15.02 -13.48
C LYS A 6 -9.22 -14.23 -12.58
N ARG A 7 -9.98 -14.93 -11.73
CA ARG A 7 -10.92 -14.28 -10.81
C ARG A 7 -10.13 -13.33 -9.92
N ALA A 8 -10.53 -12.06 -9.87
CA ALA A 8 -9.93 -11.09 -8.98
C ALA A 8 -9.98 -11.59 -7.53
N ARG A 9 -8.92 -11.33 -6.77
CA ARG A 9 -8.87 -11.66 -5.35
C ARG A 9 -9.96 -10.89 -4.61
N SER A 10 -10.67 -11.55 -3.72
CA SER A 10 -11.59 -10.91 -2.79
C SER A 10 -10.93 -10.74 -1.42
N TYR A 11 -11.18 -9.61 -0.78
CA TYR A 11 -10.73 -9.29 0.56
C TYR A 11 -11.91 -9.39 1.53
N ASP A 12 -11.67 -9.97 2.70
CA ASP A 12 -12.65 -9.98 3.80
C ASP A 12 -12.74 -8.56 4.40
N SER A 13 -13.84 -7.87 4.12
CA SER A 13 -14.02 -6.48 4.48
C SER A 13 -13.93 -6.25 5.99
N ALA A 14 -14.48 -7.13 6.82
CA ALA A 14 -14.41 -6.99 8.27
C ALA A 14 -12.95 -7.07 8.78
N LYS A 15 -12.13 -7.94 8.17
CA LYS A 15 -10.71 -8.02 8.49
C LYS A 15 -9.94 -6.79 7.98
N ILE A 16 -10.27 -6.28 6.80
CA ILE A 16 -9.63 -5.08 6.25
C ILE A 16 -9.96 -3.84 7.10
N ARG A 17 -11.22 -3.65 7.51
CA ARG A 17 -11.62 -2.56 8.42
C ARG A 17 -10.79 -2.60 9.70
N LYS A 18 -10.71 -3.75 10.35
CA LYS A 18 -9.91 -3.94 11.57
C LYS A 18 -8.44 -3.68 11.33
N ALA A 19 -7.88 -4.15 10.20
CA ALA A 19 -6.47 -3.98 9.87
C ALA A 19 -6.09 -2.51 9.65
N VAL A 20 -6.93 -1.75 8.95
CA VAL A 20 -6.72 -0.31 8.75
C VAL A 20 -6.70 0.43 10.09
N LEU A 21 -7.71 0.18 10.95
CA LEU A 21 -7.79 0.83 12.26
C LEU A 21 -6.64 0.40 13.19
N ALA A 22 -6.28 -0.88 13.19
CA ALA A 22 -5.17 -1.40 14.00
C ALA A 22 -3.83 -0.80 13.57
N GLN A 23 -3.51 -0.81 12.25
CA GLN A 23 -2.26 -0.23 11.77
C GLN A 23 -2.20 1.29 12.02
N PHE A 24 -3.30 2.00 11.81
CA PHE A 24 -3.39 3.42 12.11
C PHE A 24 -3.17 3.70 13.61
N GLY A 25 -3.75 2.87 14.49
CA GLY A 25 -3.56 2.96 15.93
C GLY A 25 -2.10 2.75 16.35
N GLN A 26 -1.42 1.74 15.78
CA GLN A 26 0.01 1.49 16.05
C GLN A 26 0.89 2.66 15.65
N VAL A 27 0.64 3.25 14.48
CA VAL A 27 1.36 4.47 14.02
C VAL A 27 1.07 5.65 14.94
N ARG A 28 -0.20 5.89 15.28
CA ARG A 28 -0.60 6.95 16.22
C ARG A 28 0.16 6.82 17.53
N ASP A 29 0.11 5.65 18.14
CA ASP A 29 0.70 5.41 19.46
C ASP A 29 2.22 5.64 19.42
N ALA A 30 2.89 5.24 18.34
CA ALA A 30 4.31 5.51 18.14
C ALA A 30 4.58 7.02 17.94
N VAL A 31 3.84 7.70 17.05
CA VAL A 31 4.04 9.14 16.77
C VAL A 31 3.82 10.00 18.01
N LEU A 32 2.88 9.64 18.88
CA LEU A 32 2.61 10.38 20.11
C LEU A 32 3.73 10.30 21.16
N THR A 33 4.68 9.38 21.01
CA THR A 33 5.87 9.30 21.87
C THR A 33 7.08 10.09 21.37
N LEU A 34 7.02 10.61 20.14
CA LEU A 34 8.16 11.27 19.51
C LEU A 34 8.43 12.66 20.08
N THR A 35 9.72 12.96 20.21
CA THR A 35 10.18 14.31 20.60
C THR A 35 10.07 15.30 19.43
N PRO A 36 10.10 16.63 19.69
CA PRO A 36 10.14 17.63 18.63
C PRO A 36 11.30 17.44 17.63
N GLU A 37 12.47 17.01 18.12
CA GLU A 37 13.64 16.73 17.29
C GLU A 37 13.39 15.53 16.37
N GLN A 38 12.76 14.46 16.87
CA GLN A 38 12.38 13.30 16.08
C GLN A 38 11.31 13.66 15.04
N LEU A 39 10.35 14.50 15.39
CA LEU A 39 9.35 15.00 14.43
C LEU A 39 9.96 15.83 13.31
N SER A 40 11.12 16.48 13.57
CA SER A 40 11.86 17.26 12.58
C SER A 40 12.88 16.45 11.78
N ALA A 41 13.04 15.16 12.08
CA ALA A 41 13.96 14.29 11.35
C ALA A 41 13.52 14.13 9.88
N PRO A 42 14.48 14.12 8.93
CA PRO A 42 14.17 13.92 7.52
C PRO A 42 13.67 12.49 7.25
N THR A 43 12.87 12.34 6.22
CA THR A 43 12.45 11.03 5.69
C THR A 43 13.05 10.79 4.31
N ARG A 44 12.92 9.59 3.78
CA ARG A 44 13.25 9.28 2.37
C ARG A 44 12.20 9.75 1.36
N LEU A 45 11.19 10.53 1.78
CA LEU A 45 10.10 11.03 0.96
C LEU A 45 10.35 12.48 0.50
N GLY A 46 11.45 12.70 -0.21
CA GLY A 46 11.85 14.01 -0.68
C GLY A 46 12.21 14.96 0.48
N ASP A 47 11.49 16.06 0.61
CA ASP A 47 11.70 17.08 1.65
C ASP A 47 10.79 16.91 2.89
N TRP A 48 10.03 15.81 2.96
CA TRP A 48 9.18 15.55 4.13
C TRP A 48 10.00 15.20 5.37
N THR A 49 9.63 15.81 6.47
CA THR A 49 10.04 15.36 7.80
C THR A 49 9.07 14.31 8.34
N VAL A 50 9.39 13.72 9.47
CA VAL A 50 8.50 12.81 10.20
C VAL A 50 7.18 13.49 10.55
N ARG A 51 7.16 14.84 10.73
CA ARG A 51 5.95 15.62 10.99
C ARG A 51 4.98 15.58 9.79
N GLU A 52 5.49 15.80 8.57
CA GLU A 52 4.66 15.68 7.36
C GLU A 52 4.21 14.24 7.15
N LEU A 53 5.08 13.27 7.39
CA LEU A 53 4.70 11.86 7.30
C LEU A 53 3.59 11.51 8.32
N ALA A 54 3.66 12.03 9.55
CA ALA A 54 2.60 11.87 10.55
C ALA A 54 1.26 12.50 10.09
N ALA A 55 1.29 13.67 9.49
CA ALA A 55 0.11 14.31 8.90
C ALA A 55 -0.45 13.49 7.72
N HIS A 56 0.43 12.93 6.88
CA HIS A 56 0.02 12.08 5.76
C HIS A 56 -0.76 10.84 6.20
N PHE A 57 -0.38 10.17 7.28
CA PHE A 57 -1.17 9.06 7.83
C PHE A 57 -2.60 9.48 8.16
N THR A 58 -2.76 10.65 8.79
CA THR A 58 -4.09 11.17 9.13
C THR A 58 -4.88 11.60 7.89
N MET A 59 -4.21 12.13 6.87
CA MET A 59 -4.81 12.46 5.58
C MET A 59 -5.30 11.21 4.85
N ALA A 60 -4.48 10.14 4.83
CA ALA A 60 -4.81 8.88 4.15
C ALA A 60 -6.03 8.19 4.77
N VAL A 61 -6.09 8.09 6.10
CA VAL A 61 -7.25 7.50 6.80
C VAL A 61 -8.44 8.45 6.79
N GLY A 62 -8.23 9.74 7.01
CA GLY A 62 -9.27 10.77 6.99
C GLY A 62 -9.96 10.89 5.62
N ALA A 63 -9.31 10.47 4.54
CA ALA A 63 -9.92 10.42 3.21
C ALA A 63 -11.13 9.46 3.15
N VAL A 64 -11.14 8.39 3.96
CA VAL A 64 -12.29 7.49 4.07
C VAL A 64 -13.49 8.22 4.66
N ALA A 65 -13.31 8.92 5.76
CA ALA A 65 -14.37 9.68 6.41
C ALA A 65 -14.90 10.79 5.48
N ARG A 66 -14.00 11.58 4.89
CA ARG A 66 -14.40 12.61 3.91
C ARG A 66 -15.20 12.04 2.76
N GLY A 67 -14.78 10.91 2.21
CA GLY A 67 -15.49 10.25 1.11
C GLY A 67 -16.88 9.75 1.51
N LEU A 68 -17.03 9.24 2.74
CA LEU A 68 -18.33 8.80 3.27
C LEU A 68 -19.30 9.95 3.52
N GLU A 69 -18.82 11.14 3.82
CA GLU A 69 -19.62 12.35 4.04
C GLU A 69 -20.01 13.07 2.74
N MET A 70 -19.33 12.77 1.64
CA MET A 70 -19.66 13.32 0.32
C MET A 70 -20.85 12.56 -0.30
N PRO A 71 -21.57 13.20 -1.25
CA PRO A 71 -22.58 12.50 -2.05
C PRO A 71 -21.98 11.26 -2.72
N GLU A 72 -22.74 10.16 -2.74
CA GLU A 72 -22.32 8.94 -3.40
C GLU A 72 -22.23 9.14 -4.91
N PRO A 73 -21.09 8.80 -5.56
CA PRO A 73 -20.97 8.83 -7.00
C PRO A 73 -21.96 7.91 -7.71
N ALA A 74 -22.38 8.30 -8.92
CA ALA A 74 -23.38 7.55 -9.68
C ALA A 74 -22.88 6.21 -10.22
N GLN A 75 -21.55 6.06 -10.41
CA GLN A 75 -20.96 4.87 -11.00
C GLN A 75 -19.56 4.60 -10.46
N HIS A 76 -19.16 3.33 -10.50
CA HIS A 76 -17.80 2.89 -10.19
C HIS A 76 -16.88 3.25 -11.36
N GLU A 77 -15.77 3.92 -11.09
CA GLU A 77 -14.84 4.45 -12.09
C GLU A 77 -13.45 3.82 -12.00
N LEU A 78 -13.00 3.47 -10.80
CA LEU A 78 -11.65 3.01 -10.55
C LEU A 78 -11.63 1.58 -9.96
N PRO A 79 -11.27 0.56 -10.76
CA PRO A 79 -11.00 -0.78 -10.26
C PRO A 79 -9.79 -0.80 -9.30
N LEU A 80 -9.85 -1.65 -8.27
CA LEU A 80 -8.79 -1.74 -7.25
C LEU A 80 -7.38 -1.92 -7.83
N LEU A 81 -7.23 -2.76 -8.87
CA LEU A 81 -5.93 -3.07 -9.47
C LEU A 81 -5.37 -1.97 -10.36
N ASP A 82 -6.17 -0.96 -10.71
CA ASP A 82 -5.73 0.19 -11.50
C ASP A 82 -5.21 1.32 -10.58
N TRP A 83 -5.60 1.31 -9.29
CA TRP A 83 -5.19 2.33 -8.32
C TRP A 83 -3.67 2.46 -8.16
N PRO A 84 -2.84 1.38 -8.08
CA PRO A 84 -1.40 1.53 -7.88
C PRO A 84 -0.71 2.33 -9.00
N SER A 85 -1.17 2.21 -10.24
CA SER A 85 -0.57 2.92 -11.38
C SER A 85 -0.98 4.39 -11.47
N GLY A 86 -2.08 4.78 -10.80
CA GLY A 86 -2.58 6.16 -10.80
C GLY A 86 -1.93 7.07 -9.76
N THR A 87 -1.23 6.51 -8.77
CA THR A 87 -0.75 7.28 -7.60
C THR A 87 0.29 8.35 -7.96
N ALA A 88 1.16 8.07 -8.91
CA ALA A 88 2.24 8.98 -9.33
C ALA A 88 1.72 10.33 -9.87
N THR A 89 0.56 10.35 -10.54
CA THR A 89 0.01 11.55 -11.16
C THR A 89 -0.45 12.61 -10.15
N GLU A 90 -0.75 12.20 -8.92
CA GLU A 90 -1.28 13.05 -7.86
C GLU A 90 -0.26 13.38 -6.77
N SER A 91 0.98 12.94 -6.91
CA SER A 91 2.03 13.05 -5.88
C SER A 91 2.28 14.50 -5.44
N GLY A 92 2.30 15.46 -6.36
CA GLY A 92 2.47 16.87 -6.04
C GLY A 92 1.33 17.46 -5.20
N ALA A 93 0.08 17.24 -5.62
CA ALA A 93 -1.09 17.72 -4.88
C ALA A 93 -1.23 17.05 -3.50
N ILE A 94 -0.82 15.79 -3.38
CA ILE A 94 -0.77 15.08 -2.10
C ILE A 94 0.30 15.72 -1.21
N ALA A 95 1.47 16.02 -1.74
CA ALA A 95 2.56 16.64 -0.99
C ALA A 95 2.16 18.03 -0.44
N ASP A 96 1.55 18.87 -1.26
CA ASP A 96 1.11 20.20 -0.84
C ASP A 96 0.03 20.13 0.25
N GLY A 97 -1.00 19.31 0.05
CA GLY A 97 -2.04 19.10 1.06
C GLY A 97 -1.51 18.49 2.36
N THR A 98 -0.47 17.65 2.28
CA THR A 98 0.19 17.10 3.47
C THR A 98 0.93 18.18 4.26
N ARG A 99 1.68 19.07 3.59
CA ARG A 99 2.37 20.19 4.24
C ARG A 99 1.40 21.17 4.91
N GLU A 100 0.30 21.52 4.20
CA GLU A 100 -0.76 22.35 4.75
C GLU A 100 -1.36 21.72 6.02
N LEU A 101 -1.66 20.42 5.97
CA LEU A 101 -2.21 19.70 7.12
C LEU A 101 -1.21 19.65 8.28
N ALA A 102 0.06 19.37 8.02
CA ALA A 102 1.13 19.34 9.04
C ALA A 102 1.33 20.70 9.72
N ALA A 103 1.15 21.79 8.97
CA ALA A 103 1.23 23.15 9.50
C ALA A 103 -0.01 23.56 10.30
N SER A 104 -1.18 22.95 10.06
CA SER A 104 -2.46 23.37 10.63
C SER A 104 -2.66 22.98 12.10
N ALA A 105 -2.03 21.91 12.59
CA ALA A 105 -2.20 21.39 13.94
C ALA A 105 -1.06 20.48 14.38
N GLN A 106 -1.01 20.17 15.67
CA GLN A 106 -0.07 19.18 16.20
C GLN A 106 -0.47 17.75 15.77
N PRO A 107 0.49 16.81 15.63
CA PRO A 107 0.18 15.42 15.29
C PRO A 107 -0.85 14.80 16.24
N SER A 108 -0.79 15.07 17.54
CA SER A 108 -1.76 14.59 18.53
C SER A 108 -3.20 15.00 18.21
N GLU A 109 -3.41 16.24 17.81
CA GLU A 109 -4.74 16.75 17.43
C GLU A 109 -5.22 16.15 16.12
N LEU A 110 -4.32 16.00 15.13
CA LEU A 110 -4.62 15.41 13.83
C LEU A 110 -5.08 13.95 14.00
N PHE A 111 -4.32 13.16 14.78
CA PHE A 111 -4.68 11.77 15.06
C PHE A 111 -5.98 11.65 15.86
N ALA A 112 -6.17 12.45 16.89
CA ALA A 112 -7.40 12.44 17.70
C ALA A 112 -8.64 12.72 16.85
N ARG A 113 -8.61 13.80 16.04
CA ARG A 113 -9.72 14.15 15.14
C ARG A 113 -10.01 13.05 14.12
N THR A 114 -8.95 12.49 13.51
CA THR A 114 -9.11 11.45 12.49
C THR A 114 -9.66 10.18 13.09
N THR A 115 -9.18 9.76 14.28
CA THR A 115 -9.69 8.57 14.98
C THR A 115 -11.17 8.73 15.30
N ALA A 116 -11.57 9.82 15.95
CA ALA A 116 -12.96 10.05 16.32
C ALA A 116 -13.89 10.03 15.09
N ARG A 117 -13.47 10.72 14.02
CA ARG A 117 -14.28 10.83 12.81
C ARG A 117 -14.43 9.51 12.06
N ILE A 118 -13.35 8.73 11.93
CA ILE A 118 -13.44 7.44 11.23
C ILE A 118 -14.26 6.41 12.03
N GLU A 119 -14.17 6.42 13.36
CA GLU A 119 -14.99 5.56 14.22
C GLU A 119 -16.48 5.90 14.11
N GLU A 120 -16.83 7.18 14.00
CA GLU A 120 -18.21 7.63 13.85
C GLU A 120 -18.85 7.15 12.53
N VAL A 121 -18.12 7.25 11.40
CA VAL A 121 -18.72 7.07 10.07
C VAL A 121 -18.49 5.70 9.45
N LEU A 122 -17.45 4.98 9.87
CA LEU A 122 -17.08 3.72 9.21
C LEU A 122 -17.95 2.54 9.64
N GLY A 123 -18.43 2.53 10.90
CA GLY A 123 -19.04 1.35 11.54
C GLY A 123 -20.19 0.75 10.75
N GLU A 124 -21.15 1.57 10.27
CA GLU A 124 -22.35 1.14 9.59
C GLU A 124 -22.33 1.32 8.06
N ALA A 125 -21.26 1.92 7.52
CA ALA A 125 -21.15 2.18 6.10
C ALA A 125 -21.08 0.88 5.29
N PRO A 126 -21.95 0.67 4.28
CA PRO A 126 -21.94 -0.56 3.50
C PRO A 126 -20.71 -0.64 2.60
N ASP A 127 -20.16 -1.85 2.45
CA ASP A 127 -18.95 -2.13 1.66
C ASP A 127 -19.08 -1.74 0.19
N THR A 128 -20.29 -1.80 -0.34
CA THR A 128 -20.62 -1.47 -1.72
C THR A 128 -20.79 0.02 -1.98
N ARG A 129 -20.87 0.86 -0.93
CA ARG A 129 -20.97 2.31 -1.08
C ARG A 129 -19.83 2.84 -1.91
N LEU A 130 -20.13 3.64 -2.92
CA LEU A 130 -19.13 4.30 -3.73
C LEU A 130 -18.57 5.53 -2.99
N ILE A 131 -17.26 5.65 -3.03
CA ILE A 131 -16.52 6.76 -2.41
C ILE A 131 -15.82 7.54 -3.52
N PRO A 132 -16.04 8.86 -3.60
CA PRO A 132 -15.25 9.70 -4.48
C PRO A 132 -13.81 9.78 -3.96
N THR A 133 -12.86 9.44 -4.81
CA THR A 133 -11.43 9.59 -4.54
C THR A 133 -10.80 10.56 -5.54
N ARG A 134 -9.54 10.96 -5.32
CA ARG A 134 -8.79 11.76 -6.31
C ARG A 134 -8.63 11.06 -7.65
N PHE A 135 -8.66 9.74 -7.63
CA PHE A 135 -8.35 8.89 -8.79
C PHE A 135 -9.61 8.38 -9.49
N GLY A 136 -10.79 8.71 -8.99
CA GLY A 136 -12.08 8.20 -9.45
C GLY A 136 -12.87 7.51 -8.33
N ALA A 137 -14.13 7.19 -8.60
CA ALA A 137 -15.01 6.54 -7.63
C ALA A 137 -14.72 5.04 -7.52
N MET A 138 -14.55 4.55 -6.28
CA MET A 138 -14.38 3.13 -5.98
C MET A 138 -15.25 2.69 -4.80
N THR A 139 -15.44 1.39 -4.62
CA THR A 139 -16.20 0.89 -3.48
C THR A 139 -15.46 1.16 -2.17
N LEU A 140 -16.20 1.34 -1.07
CA LEU A 140 -15.60 1.47 0.26
C LEU A 140 -14.69 0.29 0.58
N ALA A 141 -15.12 -0.94 0.24
CA ALA A 141 -14.30 -2.13 0.45
C ALA A 141 -12.95 -2.04 -0.25
N ASP A 142 -12.92 -1.66 -1.53
CA ASP A 142 -11.68 -1.53 -2.30
C ASP A 142 -10.83 -0.35 -1.81
N PHE A 143 -11.48 0.78 -1.46
CA PHE A 143 -10.77 1.94 -0.93
C PHE A 143 -10.06 1.62 0.38
N LEU A 144 -10.67 0.84 1.27
CA LEU A 144 -10.01 0.40 2.50
C LEU A 144 -8.81 -0.53 2.24
N VAL A 145 -8.83 -1.34 1.19
CA VAL A 145 -7.65 -2.12 0.79
C VAL A 145 -6.50 -1.20 0.39
N THR A 146 -6.77 -0.12 -0.34
CA THR A 146 -5.74 0.87 -0.69
C THR A 146 -5.14 1.54 0.56
N ARG A 147 -5.95 1.75 1.61
CA ARG A 147 -5.46 2.32 2.87
C ARG A 147 -4.50 1.39 3.61
N THR A 148 -4.63 0.06 3.46
CA THR A 148 -3.61 -0.85 3.99
C THR A 148 -2.25 -0.65 3.31
N VAL A 149 -2.24 -0.32 2.01
CA VAL A 149 -0.98 -0.01 1.29
C VAL A 149 -0.37 1.27 1.83
N GLU A 150 -1.13 2.36 1.88
CA GLU A 150 -0.67 3.65 2.42
C GLU A 150 -0.07 3.48 3.83
N LEU A 151 -0.82 2.82 4.72
CA LEU A 151 -0.39 2.65 6.10
C LEU A 151 0.88 1.77 6.21
N VAL A 152 0.94 0.65 5.50
CA VAL A 152 2.09 -0.27 5.60
C VAL A 152 3.35 0.33 4.97
N VAL A 153 3.23 0.92 3.78
CA VAL A 153 4.36 1.54 3.07
C VAL A 153 4.94 2.68 3.89
N HIS A 154 4.08 3.55 4.41
CA HIS A 154 4.54 4.70 5.18
C HIS A 154 4.95 4.35 6.62
N THR A 155 4.47 3.23 7.19
CA THR A 155 5.05 2.68 8.42
C THR A 155 6.52 2.28 8.20
N ASP A 156 6.83 1.69 7.03
CA ASP A 156 8.22 1.37 6.66
C ASP A 156 9.06 2.64 6.46
N ASP A 157 8.48 3.70 5.90
CA ASP A 157 9.16 5.01 5.78
C ASP A 157 9.42 5.65 7.16
N LEU A 158 8.51 5.49 8.11
CA LEU A 158 8.66 6.00 9.48
C LEU A 158 9.75 5.23 10.25
N ASN A 159 9.76 3.91 10.16
CA ASN A 159 10.79 3.06 10.79
C ASN A 159 12.18 3.33 10.19
N ASP A 160 12.25 3.62 8.88
CA ASP A 160 13.51 3.98 8.21
C ASP A 160 14.05 5.35 8.67
N ALA A 161 13.14 6.33 8.87
CA ALA A 161 13.52 7.70 9.25
C ALA A 161 14.05 7.81 10.69
N LEU A 162 13.66 6.92 11.59
CA LEU A 162 13.99 7.00 13.01
C LEU A 162 14.68 5.70 13.48
N PRO A 163 16.01 5.63 13.42
CA PRO A 163 16.74 4.46 13.93
C PRO A 163 16.39 4.16 15.40
N GLY A 164 15.97 2.93 15.66
CA GLY A 164 15.52 2.48 16.98
C GLY A 164 14.00 2.57 17.22
N LEU A 165 13.25 3.18 16.30
CA LEU A 165 11.81 3.03 16.24
C LEU A 165 11.47 1.75 15.45
N ASP A 166 10.56 0.93 15.99
CA ASP A 166 10.08 -0.30 15.33
C ASP A 166 8.56 -0.38 15.50
N VAL A 167 7.85 0.39 14.68
CA VAL A 167 6.38 0.35 14.63
C VAL A 167 5.97 -0.97 13.99
N PRO A 168 5.23 -1.84 14.69
CA PRO A 168 4.86 -3.15 14.15
C PRO A 168 3.86 -3.03 13.00
N TYR A 169 3.83 -4.08 12.16
CA TYR A 169 2.86 -4.17 11.07
C TYR A 169 1.69 -5.07 11.50
N ASP A 170 0.47 -4.57 11.38
CA ASP A 170 -0.70 -5.45 11.46
C ASP A 170 -0.61 -6.54 10.40
N ARG A 171 -0.76 -7.78 10.81
CA ARG A 171 -0.57 -8.93 9.91
C ARG A 171 -1.52 -8.94 8.71
N GLN A 172 -2.76 -8.47 8.91
CA GLN A 172 -3.75 -8.45 7.82
C GLN A 172 -3.51 -7.24 6.89
N ALA A 173 -3.09 -6.10 7.42
CA ALA A 173 -2.68 -4.95 6.62
C ALA A 173 -1.46 -5.31 5.75
N LEU A 174 -0.43 -5.91 6.32
CA LEU A 174 0.76 -6.38 5.60
C LEU A 174 0.39 -7.41 4.52
N ALA A 175 -0.50 -8.37 4.83
CA ALA A 175 -0.97 -9.36 3.89
C ALA A 175 -1.77 -8.74 2.73
N ALA A 176 -2.65 -7.77 3.01
CA ALA A 176 -3.46 -7.10 1.99
C ALA A 176 -2.58 -6.24 1.06
N CYS A 177 -1.66 -5.46 1.62
CA CYS A 177 -0.68 -4.68 0.88
C CYS A 177 0.16 -5.58 -0.05
N THR A 178 0.76 -6.64 0.49
CA THR A 178 1.54 -7.62 -0.29
C THR A 178 0.75 -8.19 -1.45
N ARG A 179 -0.50 -8.60 -1.21
CA ARG A 179 -1.36 -9.23 -2.22
C ARG A 179 -1.78 -8.26 -3.31
N LEU A 180 -2.16 -7.04 -2.94
CA LEU A 180 -2.56 -6.03 -3.93
C LEU A 180 -1.41 -5.71 -4.88
N LEU A 181 -0.22 -5.48 -4.36
CA LEU A 181 0.96 -5.17 -5.18
C LEU A 181 1.39 -6.38 -6.03
N ALA A 182 1.26 -7.62 -5.53
CA ALA A 182 1.54 -8.81 -6.31
C ALA A 182 0.53 -9.01 -7.45
N ASP A 183 -0.75 -8.81 -7.17
CA ASP A 183 -1.80 -8.90 -8.19
C ASP A 183 -1.66 -7.78 -9.24
N ALA A 184 -1.24 -6.57 -8.84
CA ALA A 184 -0.93 -5.46 -9.75
C ALA A 184 0.27 -5.77 -10.66
N LEU A 185 1.31 -6.45 -10.17
CA LEU A 185 2.40 -6.95 -11.01
C LEU A 185 1.85 -7.90 -12.09
N ALA A 186 0.98 -8.83 -11.71
CA ALA A 186 0.41 -9.80 -12.66
C ALA A 186 -0.49 -9.13 -13.72
N VAL A 187 -1.08 -7.96 -13.41
CA VAL A 187 -1.82 -7.14 -14.38
C VAL A 187 -0.85 -6.36 -15.27
N LYS A 188 0.19 -5.74 -14.69
CA LYS A 188 1.20 -4.96 -15.42
C LYS A 188 1.99 -5.81 -16.40
N ALA A 189 2.29 -7.06 -16.05
CA ALA A 189 3.05 -8.00 -16.88
C ALA A 189 2.30 -9.34 -17.00
N PRO A 190 1.23 -9.39 -17.80
CA PRO A 190 0.40 -10.59 -17.91
C PRO A 190 1.18 -11.74 -18.53
N GLY A 191 1.00 -12.95 -17.95
CA GLY A 191 1.65 -14.16 -18.41
C GLY A 191 1.73 -15.24 -17.34
N ALA A 192 2.47 -16.30 -17.64
CA ALA A 192 2.62 -17.43 -16.73
C ALA A 192 4.00 -18.11 -16.88
N SER A 193 5.01 -17.36 -17.33
CA SER A 193 6.36 -17.89 -17.49
C SER A 193 7.21 -17.72 -16.23
N THR A 194 6.85 -16.80 -15.34
CA THR A 194 7.58 -16.51 -14.09
C THR A 194 6.61 -16.59 -12.91
N GLU A 195 6.99 -17.33 -11.88
CA GLU A 195 6.27 -17.42 -10.62
C GLU A 195 6.95 -16.54 -9.57
N VAL A 196 6.20 -15.61 -8.98
CA VAL A 196 6.66 -14.74 -7.90
C VAL A 196 6.03 -15.18 -6.61
N ARG A 197 6.86 -15.57 -5.64
CA ARG A 197 6.49 -16.09 -4.33
C ARG A 197 6.83 -15.09 -3.24
N ILE A 198 5.85 -14.77 -2.43
CA ILE A 198 5.99 -13.85 -1.29
C ILE A 198 5.35 -14.53 -0.07
N PRO A 199 6.03 -15.54 0.49
CA PRO A 199 5.47 -16.28 1.62
C PRO A 199 5.34 -15.39 2.87
N PRO A 200 4.31 -15.57 3.70
CA PRO A 200 3.22 -16.55 3.54
C PRO A 200 1.99 -15.98 2.81
N PHE A 201 2.06 -14.84 2.12
CA PHE A 201 0.88 -14.07 1.73
C PHE A 201 0.47 -14.21 0.27
N ALA A 202 1.41 -14.35 -0.67
CA ALA A 202 1.06 -14.37 -2.08
C ALA A 202 1.96 -15.28 -2.92
N VAL A 203 1.36 -15.85 -3.97
CA VAL A 203 2.04 -16.41 -5.14
C VAL A 203 1.28 -15.93 -6.37
N VAL A 204 2.00 -15.32 -7.31
CA VAL A 204 1.43 -14.86 -8.58
C VAL A 204 2.27 -15.36 -9.75
N GLN A 205 1.63 -15.49 -10.91
CA GLN A 205 2.31 -15.75 -12.16
C GLN A 205 2.24 -14.50 -13.03
N CYS A 206 3.36 -14.15 -13.65
CA CYS A 206 3.50 -13.00 -14.51
C CYS A 206 4.46 -13.31 -15.67
N VAL A 207 4.74 -12.33 -16.47
CA VAL A 207 5.64 -12.34 -17.64
C VAL A 207 5.16 -13.28 -18.75
N GLU A 208 5.05 -12.75 -19.97
CA GLU A 208 4.70 -13.50 -21.15
C GLU A 208 5.75 -14.58 -21.47
N GLY A 209 5.30 -15.69 -22.01
CA GLY A 209 6.16 -16.79 -22.42
C GLY A 209 5.53 -18.17 -22.21
N PRO A 210 6.30 -19.25 -22.37
CA PRO A 210 5.79 -20.61 -22.20
C PRO A 210 5.19 -20.85 -20.83
N ARG A 211 3.94 -21.33 -20.79
CA ARG A 211 3.28 -21.67 -19.54
C ARG A 211 3.84 -22.98 -19.00
N HIS A 212 4.30 -22.95 -17.78
CA HIS A 212 4.67 -24.16 -17.05
C HIS A 212 3.42 -24.82 -16.47
N THR A 213 3.22 -26.14 -16.71
CA THR A 213 2.02 -26.86 -16.28
C THR A 213 2.30 -28.02 -15.34
N ARG A 214 3.56 -28.45 -15.20
CA ARG A 214 3.95 -29.59 -14.34
C ARG A 214 5.38 -29.42 -13.81
N GLY A 215 5.60 -29.80 -12.55
CA GLY A 215 6.92 -29.77 -11.89
C GLY A 215 7.29 -28.38 -11.35
N THR A 216 8.59 -28.14 -11.17
CA THR A 216 9.11 -26.86 -10.68
C THR A 216 9.04 -25.80 -11.77
N PRO A 217 8.51 -24.59 -11.52
CA PRO A 217 8.53 -23.51 -12.50
C PRO A 217 9.95 -23.18 -12.96
N PRO A 218 10.17 -22.94 -14.27
CA PRO A 218 11.50 -22.68 -14.81
C PRO A 218 12.05 -21.29 -14.41
N ASN A 219 11.17 -20.37 -14.06
CA ASN A 219 11.55 -19.04 -13.59
C ASN A 219 10.80 -18.74 -12.29
N VAL A 220 11.56 -18.51 -11.23
CA VAL A 220 11.03 -18.26 -9.89
C VAL A 220 11.74 -17.05 -9.29
N VAL A 221 10.93 -16.17 -8.69
CA VAL A 221 11.38 -15.09 -7.81
C VAL A 221 10.78 -15.34 -6.44
N GLU A 222 11.59 -15.30 -5.39
CA GLU A 222 11.12 -15.45 -4.01
C GLU A 222 11.71 -14.38 -3.12
N THR A 223 10.87 -13.78 -2.28
CA THR A 223 11.26 -12.72 -1.34
C THR A 223 10.29 -12.65 -0.18
N ASP A 224 10.68 -12.02 0.93
CA ASP A 224 9.80 -11.74 2.06
C ASP A 224 8.82 -10.59 1.75
N PRO A 225 7.72 -10.46 2.53
CA PRO A 225 6.70 -9.45 2.27
C PRO A 225 7.20 -8.01 2.31
N LEU A 226 8.09 -7.67 3.25
CA LEU A 226 8.56 -6.30 3.40
C LEU A 226 9.53 -5.91 2.28
N THR A 227 10.44 -6.79 1.92
CA THR A 227 11.30 -6.61 0.74
C THR A 227 10.48 -6.49 -0.54
N TRP A 228 9.43 -7.32 -0.69
CA TRP A 228 8.51 -7.19 -1.83
C TRP A 228 7.86 -5.80 -1.90
N ILE A 229 7.32 -5.31 -0.78
CA ILE A 229 6.68 -3.99 -0.72
C ILE A 229 7.68 -2.89 -1.07
N ARG A 230 8.89 -2.93 -0.53
CA ARG A 230 9.96 -1.97 -0.85
C ARG A 230 10.33 -1.95 -2.33
N LEU A 231 10.42 -3.13 -2.95
CA LEU A 231 10.65 -3.26 -4.39
C LEU A 231 9.48 -2.69 -5.21
N ALA A 232 8.26 -3.08 -4.84
CA ALA A 232 7.05 -2.69 -5.56
C ALA A 232 6.75 -1.19 -5.47
N THR A 233 7.31 -0.51 -4.47
CA THR A 233 7.12 0.92 -4.22
C THR A 233 8.40 1.75 -4.38
N GLY A 234 9.46 1.15 -4.94
CA GLY A 234 10.70 1.86 -5.28
C GLY A 234 11.58 2.25 -4.09
N ARG A 235 11.32 1.70 -2.87
CA ARG A 235 12.14 1.96 -1.66
C ARG A 235 13.47 1.22 -1.69
N VAL A 236 13.55 0.15 -2.47
CA VAL A 236 14.78 -0.57 -2.73
C VAL A 236 14.87 -0.93 -4.22
N GLY A 237 16.07 -0.85 -4.79
CA GLY A 237 16.31 -1.24 -6.17
C GLY A 237 16.45 -2.76 -6.31
N TRP A 238 16.01 -3.31 -7.46
CA TRP A 238 16.09 -4.74 -7.77
C TRP A 238 17.49 -5.31 -7.57
N ARG A 239 18.52 -4.63 -8.11
CA ARG A 239 19.91 -5.08 -8.02
C ARG A 239 20.40 -5.12 -6.58
N ALA A 240 20.14 -4.07 -5.81
CA ALA A 240 20.51 -4.02 -4.39
C ALA A 240 19.89 -5.16 -3.60
N ALA A 241 18.59 -5.43 -3.82
CA ALA A 241 17.92 -6.53 -3.13
C ALA A 241 18.48 -7.92 -3.47
N LEU A 242 18.97 -8.12 -4.71
CA LEU A 242 19.69 -9.35 -5.11
C LEU A 242 21.05 -9.44 -4.42
N ASP A 243 21.85 -8.38 -4.46
CA ASP A 243 23.19 -8.32 -3.88
C ASP A 243 23.17 -8.54 -2.36
N ASP A 244 22.11 -8.07 -1.69
CA ASP A 244 21.85 -8.27 -0.25
C ASP A 244 21.20 -9.64 0.07
N ALA A 245 21.01 -10.52 -0.92
CA ALA A 245 20.32 -11.81 -0.77
C ALA A 245 18.89 -11.71 -0.18
N LYS A 246 18.23 -10.58 -0.37
CA LYS A 246 16.82 -10.36 0.03
C LYS A 246 15.82 -10.88 -1.01
N VAL A 247 16.28 -11.10 -2.24
CA VAL A 247 15.56 -11.72 -3.34
C VAL A 247 16.33 -12.90 -3.86
N SER A 248 15.67 -14.03 -4.04
CA SER A 248 16.16 -15.16 -4.83
C SER A 248 15.48 -15.15 -6.18
N ALA A 249 16.26 -15.12 -7.26
CA ALA A 249 15.75 -15.14 -8.62
C ALA A 249 16.48 -16.21 -9.43
N SER A 250 15.74 -17.12 -10.07
CA SER A 250 16.28 -18.21 -10.86
C SER A 250 15.53 -18.37 -12.18
N GLY A 251 16.24 -18.61 -13.26
CA GLY A 251 15.72 -18.76 -14.62
C GLY A 251 15.86 -17.49 -15.47
N GLU A 252 15.83 -17.66 -16.80
CA GLU A 252 16.10 -16.61 -17.77
C GLU A 252 15.10 -15.43 -17.74
N ARG A 253 13.87 -15.67 -17.25
CA ARG A 253 12.78 -14.66 -17.16
C ARG A 253 12.48 -14.23 -15.72
N ALA A 254 13.42 -14.47 -14.80
CA ALA A 254 13.25 -14.10 -13.40
C ALA A 254 13.69 -12.66 -13.09
N ASP A 255 14.21 -11.91 -14.05
CA ASP A 255 14.57 -10.50 -13.87
C ASP A 255 13.31 -9.62 -13.98
N LEU A 256 12.92 -9.03 -12.85
CA LEU A 256 11.75 -8.13 -12.74
C LEU A 256 12.16 -6.65 -12.74
N SER A 257 13.44 -6.31 -12.94
CA SER A 257 13.95 -4.93 -12.81
C SER A 257 13.20 -3.90 -13.67
N LYS A 258 12.77 -4.30 -14.88
CA LYS A 258 12.01 -3.43 -15.81
C LYS A 258 10.53 -3.31 -15.47
N LEU A 259 10.02 -4.13 -14.57
CA LEU A 259 8.62 -4.16 -14.15
C LEU A 259 8.40 -3.43 -12.82
N LEU A 260 9.46 -3.17 -12.07
CA LEU A 260 9.46 -2.49 -10.79
C LEU A 260 9.97 -1.04 -10.94
N PRO A 261 9.46 -0.10 -10.12
CA PRO A 261 8.37 -0.30 -9.17
C PRO A 261 6.98 -0.47 -9.82
N ILE A 262 6.00 -0.91 -9.02
CA ILE A 262 4.58 -0.98 -9.39
C ILE A 262 3.90 0.36 -9.13
N MET A 263 4.24 0.97 -7.99
CA MET A 263 3.85 2.32 -7.59
C MET A 263 5.11 3.21 -7.68
N GLY A 264 4.98 4.37 -8.26
CA GLY A 264 6.06 5.33 -8.38
C GLY A 264 5.53 6.75 -8.48
#